data_999877e09c1199720eb517bbb7848f5c
#
_entry.id   999877e09c1199720eb517bbb7848f5c
#
_cell.length_a   1.000
_cell.length_b   1.000
_cell.length_c   1.000
_cell.angle_alpha   90.00
_cell.angle_beta   90.00
_cell.angle_gamma   90.00
#
_symmetry.space_group_name_H-M   'P 1'
#
loop_
_entity.id
_entity.type
_entity.pdbx_description
1 polymer ?
#
loop_
_entity_poly.entity_id
_entity_poly.type
_entity_poly.pdbx_seq_one_letter_code
_entity_poly.pdbx_strand_id
1 'polypeptide(L)'
;MTHIAWLGKKSPFCGNVTYGLTTTEALRLRGHEISFIHFDTPVGAEASSAGPEVALPYLVKSQVYTIPSPGAQRELRESLERLRPDLVHASLTLSPLDFRLPDLCQQLGLPLVATFHPPFDASLRNLSAGTQQLTYQLYAASLARYDRVVVFSELQADVLMRLGVPAQRLAVIPNGVDPERWCPAPTPTASEHLAELRQRFAGRRVFLYMGRIATEKNVEALLRAWRLVQPRGCTLVVVGDGPVRQSLMQAYGPEIGVHWWGHEPEQDRRAALLQLAEVFLLPSLVEGLSLALLEAMASGTACVATDAGADGEVLEGGAGIVISTQGVTTQLRTLLPVLRDQPVLTAELGRRARQRALERYTLGRNIDQLERLYAELVPQGSLAA
;
A
#
# COMPACT_ATOMS: atom_id res chain seq x y z
N MET A 1 -12.14 -9.91 -22.60
CA MET A 1 -10.74 -9.44 -22.75
C MET A 1 -10.82 -7.95 -22.97
N THR A 2 -10.11 -7.15 -22.20
CA THR A 2 -10.15 -5.68 -22.24
C THR A 2 -8.72 -5.17 -22.36
N HIS A 3 -8.46 -4.21 -23.25
CA HIS A 3 -7.18 -3.55 -23.35
C HIS A 3 -7.16 -2.30 -22.45
N ILE A 4 -6.31 -2.29 -21.44
CA ILE A 4 -6.23 -1.25 -20.42
C ILE A 4 -4.93 -0.46 -20.58
N ALA A 5 -5.02 0.85 -20.80
CA ALA A 5 -3.88 1.73 -20.68
C ALA A 5 -3.71 2.11 -19.19
N TRP A 6 -2.72 1.50 -18.54
CA TRP A 6 -2.43 1.75 -17.13
C TRP A 6 -1.38 2.85 -16.96
N LEU A 7 -1.80 4.01 -16.47
CA LEU A 7 -0.89 5.11 -16.13
C LEU A 7 -0.48 5.01 -14.66
N GLY A 8 0.82 4.82 -14.39
CA GLY A 8 1.31 4.62 -13.02
C GLY A 8 2.79 4.91 -12.84
N LYS A 9 3.32 4.56 -11.67
CA LYS A 9 4.75 4.64 -11.34
C LYS A 9 5.42 3.28 -11.44
N LYS A 10 6.68 3.26 -11.88
CA LYS A 10 7.60 2.13 -11.75
C LYS A 10 8.71 2.39 -10.73
N SER A 11 9.03 3.65 -10.49
CA SER A 11 10.04 4.07 -9.53
C SER A 11 9.78 5.51 -9.04
N PRO A 12 10.41 5.94 -7.93
CA PRO A 12 11.11 5.12 -6.95
C PRO A 12 10.13 4.22 -6.19
N PHE A 13 10.63 3.10 -5.64
CA PHE A 13 9.81 2.08 -4.97
C PHE A 13 8.97 2.68 -3.83
N CYS A 14 7.68 2.41 -3.85
CA CYS A 14 6.69 2.84 -2.84
C CYS A 14 5.40 2.00 -2.97
N GLY A 15 4.45 2.18 -2.05
CA GLY A 15 3.18 1.43 -2.06
C GLY A 15 2.39 1.55 -3.37
N ASN A 16 2.40 2.73 -4.01
CA ASN A 16 1.77 2.94 -5.32
C ASN A 16 2.43 2.09 -6.42
N VAL A 17 3.77 1.99 -6.43
CA VAL A 17 4.51 1.13 -7.38
C VAL A 17 4.15 -0.34 -7.15
N THR A 18 4.17 -0.81 -5.91
CA THR A 18 3.78 -2.19 -5.58
C THR A 18 2.35 -2.48 -6.04
N TYR A 19 1.41 -1.61 -5.71
CA TYR A 19 0.01 -1.74 -6.15
C TYR A 19 -0.10 -1.83 -7.67
N GLY A 20 0.49 -0.88 -8.40
CA GLY A 20 0.41 -0.83 -9.85
C GLY A 20 0.98 -2.08 -10.52
N LEU A 21 2.17 -2.51 -10.12
CA LEU A 21 2.82 -3.70 -10.69
C LEU A 21 2.06 -4.99 -10.35
N THR A 22 1.65 -5.17 -9.09
CA THR A 22 0.93 -6.37 -8.67
C THR A 22 -0.45 -6.46 -9.33
N THR A 23 -1.19 -5.34 -9.40
CA THR A 23 -2.52 -5.30 -10.02
C THR A 23 -2.46 -5.54 -11.52
N THR A 24 -1.53 -4.89 -12.22
CA THR A 24 -1.39 -5.07 -13.68
C THR A 24 -0.95 -6.47 -14.05
N GLU A 25 -0.06 -7.08 -13.28
CA GLU A 25 0.33 -8.48 -13.49
C GLU A 25 -0.84 -9.44 -13.26
N ALA A 26 -1.60 -9.24 -12.18
CA ALA A 26 -2.78 -10.05 -11.91
C ALA A 26 -3.87 -9.92 -12.98
N LEU A 27 -4.07 -8.71 -13.53
CA LEU A 27 -5.00 -8.49 -14.66
C LEU A 27 -4.51 -9.19 -15.94
N ARG A 28 -3.19 -9.19 -16.22
CA ARG A 28 -2.63 -9.96 -17.35
C ARG A 28 -2.86 -11.45 -17.21
N LEU A 29 -2.65 -12.00 -16.01
CA LEU A 29 -2.91 -13.41 -15.72
C LEU A 29 -4.40 -13.79 -15.89
N ARG A 30 -5.30 -12.80 -15.80
CA ARG A 30 -6.74 -12.95 -16.10
C ARG A 30 -7.08 -12.77 -17.59
N GLY A 31 -6.07 -12.52 -18.44
CA GLY A 31 -6.23 -12.40 -19.89
C GLY A 31 -6.55 -10.98 -20.39
N HIS A 32 -6.37 -9.95 -19.57
CA HIS A 32 -6.44 -8.56 -20.03
C HIS A 32 -5.13 -8.13 -20.71
N GLU A 33 -5.24 -7.28 -21.72
CA GLU A 33 -4.09 -6.61 -22.32
C GLU A 33 -3.76 -5.35 -21.53
N ILE A 34 -2.51 -5.17 -21.12
CA ILE A 34 -2.08 -4.01 -20.33
C ILE A 34 -0.95 -3.29 -21.05
N SER A 35 -1.21 -2.05 -21.46
CA SER A 35 -0.18 -1.09 -21.88
C SER A 35 0.21 -0.22 -20.68
N PHE A 36 1.45 -0.39 -20.18
CA PHE A 36 1.90 0.34 -19.00
C PHE A 36 2.54 1.67 -19.38
N ILE A 37 1.94 2.80 -18.96
CA ILE A 37 2.41 4.16 -19.21
C ILE A 37 3.01 4.73 -17.93
N HIS A 38 4.25 5.21 -17.97
CA HIS A 38 4.97 5.64 -16.78
C HIS A 38 5.92 6.80 -17.02
N PHE A 39 6.33 7.45 -15.94
CA PHE A 39 7.40 8.45 -15.96
C PHE A 39 8.72 7.77 -15.56
N ASP A 40 9.44 7.21 -16.51
CA ASP A 40 10.76 6.66 -16.26
C ASP A 40 11.68 6.85 -17.48
N THR A 41 12.98 6.84 -17.25
CA THR A 41 13.94 6.79 -18.36
C THR A 41 13.87 5.40 -18.97
N PRO A 42 13.85 5.27 -20.30
CA PRO A 42 13.98 3.96 -20.91
C PRO A 42 15.36 3.39 -20.51
N VAL A 43 15.39 2.52 -19.54
CA VAL A 43 16.55 1.68 -19.29
C VAL A 43 16.59 0.70 -20.45
N GLY A 44 17.74 0.60 -21.13
CA GLY A 44 17.96 -0.09 -22.40
C GLY A 44 17.09 -1.34 -22.54
N ALA A 45 16.49 -1.47 -23.71
CA ALA A 45 15.45 -2.44 -24.03
C ALA A 45 15.87 -3.89 -23.78
N GLU A 46 15.88 -4.31 -22.54
CA GLU A 46 15.51 -5.67 -22.21
C GLU A 46 13.98 -5.71 -22.27
N ALA A 47 13.48 -6.34 -23.31
CA ALA A 47 12.07 -6.58 -23.51
C ALA A 47 11.52 -7.27 -22.27
N SER A 48 10.93 -6.49 -21.35
CA SER A 48 10.13 -7.03 -20.28
C SER A 48 9.03 -7.86 -20.93
N SER A 49 8.87 -9.11 -20.54
CA SER A 49 7.79 -10.01 -20.94
C SER A 49 6.38 -9.47 -20.63
N ALA A 50 6.26 -8.24 -20.19
CA ALA A 50 5.15 -7.59 -19.55
C ALA A 50 4.30 -6.68 -20.46
N GLY A 51 4.32 -6.87 -21.79
CA GLY A 51 3.48 -6.10 -22.72
C GLY A 51 4.00 -4.70 -23.07
N PRO A 52 3.23 -3.90 -23.87
CA PRO A 52 3.69 -2.60 -24.35
C PRO A 52 3.92 -1.61 -23.21
N GLU A 53 5.07 -0.94 -23.22
CA GLU A 53 5.44 0.10 -22.27
C GLU A 53 5.62 1.45 -22.97
N VAL A 54 5.14 2.51 -22.34
CA VAL A 54 5.30 3.89 -22.79
C VAL A 54 5.94 4.73 -21.69
N ALA A 55 7.09 5.30 -21.98
CA ALA A 55 7.77 6.23 -21.09
C ALA A 55 7.41 7.67 -21.42
N LEU A 56 6.81 8.38 -20.46
CA LEU A 56 6.49 9.80 -20.58
C LEU A 56 7.65 10.67 -20.09
N PRO A 57 7.98 11.76 -20.78
CA PRO A 57 9.04 12.66 -20.35
C PRO A 57 8.65 13.43 -19.07
N TYR A 58 9.60 13.61 -18.17
CA TYR A 58 9.41 14.33 -16.91
C TYR A 58 10.58 15.24 -16.57
N LEU A 59 10.34 16.23 -15.70
CA LEU A 59 11.35 17.14 -15.18
C LEU A 59 11.83 16.70 -13.80
N VAL A 60 10.90 16.34 -12.92
CA VAL A 60 11.18 15.92 -11.54
C VAL A 60 10.29 14.74 -11.18
N LYS A 61 10.88 13.73 -10.56
CA LYS A 61 10.17 12.56 -10.03
C LYS A 61 10.64 12.27 -8.60
N SER A 62 9.69 12.11 -7.70
CA SER A 62 9.93 11.74 -6.31
C SER A 62 9.02 10.57 -5.89
N GLN A 63 9.17 10.10 -4.66
CA GLN A 63 8.24 9.10 -4.11
C GLN A 63 6.81 9.65 -4.00
N VAL A 64 6.63 10.95 -3.81
CA VAL A 64 5.34 11.59 -3.54
C VAL A 64 4.70 12.13 -4.81
N TYR A 65 5.43 12.89 -5.63
CA TYR A 65 4.88 13.60 -6.80
C TYR A 65 5.75 13.43 -8.04
N THR A 66 5.17 13.72 -9.20
CA THR A 66 5.88 13.75 -10.49
C THR A 66 5.51 15.03 -11.25
N ILE A 67 6.51 15.79 -11.69
CA ILE A 67 6.35 16.95 -12.55
C ILE A 67 6.67 16.53 -13.99
N PRO A 68 5.67 16.43 -14.89
CA PRO A 68 5.88 16.09 -16.28
C PRO A 68 6.61 17.21 -17.03
N SER A 69 7.30 16.88 -18.11
CA SER A 69 7.81 17.89 -19.04
C SER A 69 6.67 18.44 -19.91
N PRO A 70 6.85 19.62 -20.56
CA PRO A 70 5.83 20.20 -21.42
C PRO A 70 5.34 19.27 -22.56
N GLY A 71 6.16 18.33 -23.01
CA GLY A 71 5.80 17.34 -24.06
C GLY A 71 4.98 16.15 -23.57
N ALA A 72 4.92 15.90 -22.26
CA ALA A 72 4.33 14.67 -21.72
C ALA A 72 2.83 14.49 -22.08
N GLN A 73 2.05 15.57 -22.11
CA GLN A 73 0.64 15.50 -22.47
C GLN A 73 0.46 15.13 -23.95
N ARG A 74 1.29 15.65 -24.84
CA ARG A 74 1.26 15.31 -26.25
C ARG A 74 1.65 13.86 -26.47
N GLU A 75 2.74 13.42 -25.85
CA GLU A 75 3.20 12.02 -25.93
C GLU A 75 2.15 11.04 -25.40
N LEU A 76 1.48 11.40 -24.31
CA LEU A 76 0.37 10.60 -23.78
C LEU A 76 -0.79 10.50 -24.77
N ARG A 77 -1.20 11.62 -25.40
CA ARG A 77 -2.24 11.62 -26.42
C ARG A 77 -1.91 10.73 -27.59
N GLU A 78 -0.72 10.94 -28.22
CA GLU A 78 -0.24 10.19 -29.36
C GLU A 78 -0.14 8.68 -29.05
N SER A 79 0.27 8.36 -27.82
CA SER A 79 0.33 6.97 -27.34
C SER A 79 -1.03 6.34 -27.18
N LEU A 80 -2.01 7.04 -26.60
CA LEU A 80 -3.39 6.53 -26.47
C LEU A 80 -4.06 6.35 -27.84
N GLU A 81 -3.85 7.27 -28.78
CA GLU A 81 -4.35 7.16 -30.17
C GLU A 81 -3.74 5.96 -30.93
N ARG A 82 -2.46 5.67 -30.69
CA ARG A 82 -1.74 4.52 -31.27
C ARG A 82 -2.15 3.20 -30.64
N LEU A 83 -2.23 3.14 -29.30
CA LEU A 83 -2.56 1.93 -28.52
C LEU A 83 -4.02 1.53 -28.64
N ARG A 84 -4.94 2.50 -28.80
CA ARG A 84 -6.40 2.30 -28.85
C ARG A 84 -6.93 1.41 -27.73
N PRO A 85 -6.66 1.75 -26.46
CA PRO A 85 -7.17 0.96 -25.35
C PRO A 85 -8.70 1.08 -25.24
N ASP A 86 -9.34 0.12 -24.59
CA ASP A 86 -10.76 0.17 -24.26
C ASP A 86 -11.06 1.14 -23.12
N LEU A 87 -10.09 1.35 -22.21
CA LEU A 87 -10.15 2.30 -21.10
C LEU A 87 -8.77 2.74 -20.62
N VAL A 88 -8.75 3.85 -19.91
CA VAL A 88 -7.58 4.35 -19.19
C VAL A 88 -7.76 4.17 -17.70
N HIS A 89 -6.80 3.50 -17.03
CA HIS A 89 -6.75 3.44 -15.57
C HIS A 89 -5.52 4.22 -15.05
N ALA A 90 -5.76 5.34 -14.38
CA ALA A 90 -4.72 6.18 -13.81
C ALA A 90 -4.54 5.87 -12.31
N SER A 91 -3.45 5.18 -11.97
CA SER A 91 -2.95 5.09 -10.59
C SER A 91 -2.27 6.43 -10.26
N LEU A 92 -3.02 7.36 -9.66
CA LEU A 92 -2.64 8.77 -9.60
C LEU A 92 -1.32 8.99 -8.88
N THR A 93 -0.48 9.84 -9.47
CA THR A 93 0.92 10.03 -9.07
C THR A 93 1.21 11.38 -8.43
N LEU A 94 0.16 12.14 -8.07
CA LEU A 94 0.24 13.54 -7.66
C LEU A 94 1.01 14.38 -8.70
N SER A 95 0.49 14.35 -9.91
CA SER A 95 1.06 15.04 -11.07
C SER A 95 0.10 16.10 -11.60
N PRO A 96 0.58 17.24 -12.11
CA PRO A 96 -0.26 18.16 -12.89
C PRO A 96 -0.98 17.50 -14.08
N LEU A 97 -0.46 16.40 -14.61
CA LEU A 97 -1.09 15.63 -15.67
C LEU A 97 -2.41 14.99 -15.21
N ASP A 98 -2.53 14.61 -13.94
CA ASP A 98 -3.74 14.01 -13.36
C ASP A 98 -4.98 14.91 -13.57
N PHE A 99 -4.79 16.24 -13.54
CA PHE A 99 -5.87 17.22 -13.78
C PHE A 99 -6.24 17.40 -15.25
N ARG A 100 -5.41 16.91 -16.16
CA ARG A 100 -5.62 16.97 -17.61
C ARG A 100 -6.23 15.71 -18.21
N LEU A 101 -6.15 14.60 -17.47
CA LEU A 101 -6.66 13.29 -17.92
C LEU A 101 -8.15 13.33 -18.27
N PRO A 102 -9.06 13.94 -17.48
CA PRO A 102 -10.48 13.97 -17.82
C PRO A 102 -10.76 14.63 -19.19
N ASP A 103 -10.12 15.78 -19.48
CA ASP A 103 -10.29 16.46 -20.77
C ASP A 103 -9.71 15.63 -21.93
N LEU A 104 -8.55 15.02 -21.71
CA LEU A 104 -7.88 14.21 -22.72
C LEU A 104 -8.71 12.96 -23.05
N CYS A 105 -9.15 12.21 -22.06
CA CYS A 105 -9.91 10.99 -22.27
C CYS A 105 -11.30 11.28 -22.85
N GLN A 106 -11.95 12.36 -22.42
CA GLN A 106 -13.22 12.82 -23.02
C GLN A 106 -13.07 13.13 -24.52
N GLN A 107 -11.97 13.81 -24.93
CA GLN A 107 -11.70 14.10 -26.36
C GLN A 107 -11.44 12.85 -27.18
N LEU A 108 -10.85 11.81 -26.57
CA LEU A 108 -10.56 10.53 -27.22
C LEU A 108 -11.71 9.51 -27.10
N GLY A 109 -12.80 9.85 -26.38
CA GLY A 109 -13.92 8.94 -26.15
C GLY A 109 -13.56 7.72 -25.29
N LEU A 110 -12.53 7.83 -24.43
CA LEU A 110 -12.05 6.75 -23.60
C LEU A 110 -12.60 6.84 -22.18
N PRO A 111 -13.20 5.77 -21.62
CA PRO A 111 -13.52 5.70 -20.20
C PRO A 111 -12.30 5.89 -19.33
N LEU A 112 -12.43 6.64 -18.24
CA LEU A 112 -11.34 7.00 -17.35
C LEU A 112 -11.60 6.58 -15.92
N VAL A 113 -10.76 5.68 -15.40
CA VAL A 113 -10.75 5.23 -14.02
C VAL A 113 -9.53 5.82 -13.30
N ALA A 114 -9.69 6.26 -12.06
CA ALA A 114 -8.58 6.62 -11.19
C ALA A 114 -8.47 5.65 -10.02
N THR A 115 -7.25 5.35 -9.55
CA THR A 115 -7.00 4.91 -8.17
C THR A 115 -6.34 6.06 -7.41
N PHE A 116 -6.96 6.48 -6.30
CA PHE A 116 -6.55 7.62 -5.50
C PHE A 116 -5.82 7.18 -4.25
N HIS A 117 -4.48 7.27 -4.27
CA HIS A 117 -3.56 6.76 -3.25
C HIS A 117 -3.23 7.70 -2.08
N PRO A 118 -3.45 9.03 -2.15
CA PRO A 118 -2.96 9.90 -1.10
C PRO A 118 -3.42 9.46 0.28
N PRO A 119 -2.50 9.46 1.26
CA PRO A 119 -2.85 9.15 2.63
C PRO A 119 -3.79 10.23 3.19
N PHE A 120 -4.58 9.91 4.21
CA PHE A 120 -5.53 10.82 4.82
C PHE A 120 -5.58 10.65 6.34
N ASP A 121 -5.99 11.71 7.02
CA ASP A 121 -6.41 11.69 8.42
C ASP A 121 -7.79 12.36 8.51
N ALA A 122 -8.82 11.55 8.71
CA ALA A 122 -10.20 12.03 8.82
C ALA A 122 -10.42 12.97 10.02
N SER A 123 -9.54 12.93 11.02
CA SER A 123 -9.66 13.67 12.28
C SER A 123 -8.79 14.92 12.35
N LEU A 124 -7.92 15.17 11.37
CA LEU A 124 -6.98 16.31 11.35
C LEU A 124 -6.14 16.46 12.64
N ARG A 125 -5.77 15.32 13.25
CA ARG A 125 -5.15 15.29 14.59
C ARG A 125 -3.67 15.65 14.62
N ASN A 126 -3.02 15.81 13.48
CA ASN A 126 -1.59 16.12 13.41
C ASN A 126 -1.26 17.18 12.34
N LEU A 127 -0.09 17.80 12.44
CA LEU A 127 0.32 18.91 11.55
C LEU A 127 0.40 18.49 10.07
N SER A 128 0.69 17.24 9.78
CA SER A 128 0.69 16.70 8.40
C SER A 128 -0.71 16.59 7.81
N ALA A 129 -1.76 16.59 8.62
CA ALA A 129 -3.14 16.52 8.16
C ALA A 129 -3.55 17.75 7.32
N GLY A 130 -2.97 18.93 7.59
CA GLY A 130 -3.25 20.14 6.81
C GLY A 130 -2.80 20.05 5.35
N THR A 131 -1.63 19.48 5.09
CA THR A 131 -1.14 19.28 3.70
C THR A 131 -1.93 18.22 2.97
N GLN A 132 -2.39 17.19 3.66
CA GLN A 132 -3.24 16.13 3.10
C GLN A 132 -4.62 16.69 2.75
N GLN A 133 -5.24 17.44 3.64
CA GLN A 133 -6.51 18.10 3.38
C GLN A 133 -6.44 18.99 2.15
N LEU A 134 -5.37 19.76 1.99
CA LEU A 134 -5.15 20.58 0.78
C LEU A 134 -5.07 19.70 -0.47
N THR A 135 -4.34 18.58 -0.41
CA THR A 135 -4.26 17.62 -1.52
C THR A 135 -5.65 17.10 -1.90
N TYR A 136 -6.45 16.68 -0.92
CA TYR A 136 -7.81 16.21 -1.15
C TYR A 136 -8.71 17.30 -1.74
N GLN A 137 -8.65 18.53 -1.24
CA GLN A 137 -9.40 19.67 -1.77
C GLN A 137 -9.02 19.98 -3.22
N LEU A 138 -7.72 19.99 -3.53
CA LEU A 138 -7.24 20.23 -4.90
C LEU A 138 -7.70 19.14 -5.87
N TYR A 139 -7.69 17.89 -5.44
CA TYR A 139 -8.06 16.77 -6.31
C TYR A 139 -9.57 16.57 -6.45
N ALA A 140 -10.38 16.93 -5.45
CA ALA A 140 -11.80 16.63 -5.44
C ALA A 140 -12.55 17.10 -6.71
N ALA A 141 -12.30 18.34 -7.16
CA ALA A 141 -12.92 18.88 -8.37
C ALA A 141 -12.51 18.11 -9.65
N SER A 142 -11.27 17.64 -9.72
CA SER A 142 -10.80 16.81 -10.84
C SER A 142 -11.38 15.41 -10.77
N LEU A 143 -11.35 14.77 -9.59
CA LEU A 143 -11.88 13.43 -9.36
C LEU A 143 -13.37 13.33 -9.69
N ALA A 144 -14.16 14.38 -9.44
CA ALA A 144 -15.56 14.46 -9.83
C ALA A 144 -15.80 14.36 -11.35
N ARG A 145 -14.75 14.47 -12.17
CA ARG A 145 -14.81 14.39 -13.64
C ARG A 145 -14.36 13.03 -14.20
N TYR A 146 -13.77 12.16 -13.36
CA TYR A 146 -13.45 10.79 -13.72
C TYR A 146 -14.73 9.95 -13.79
N ASP A 147 -14.78 8.92 -14.63
CA ASP A 147 -15.94 8.03 -14.70
C ASP A 147 -16.08 7.20 -13.43
N ARG A 148 -14.95 6.70 -12.90
CA ARG A 148 -14.89 6.05 -11.60
C ARG A 148 -13.58 6.41 -10.88
N VAL A 149 -13.66 6.48 -9.57
CA VAL A 149 -12.53 6.71 -8.67
C VAL A 149 -12.46 5.59 -7.64
N VAL A 150 -11.46 4.76 -7.74
CA VAL A 150 -11.16 3.71 -6.78
C VAL A 150 -10.51 4.33 -5.55
N VAL A 151 -11.07 4.04 -4.40
CA VAL A 151 -10.56 4.39 -3.06
C VAL A 151 -10.44 3.13 -2.21
N PHE A 152 -9.65 3.15 -1.15
CA PHE A 152 -9.30 1.94 -0.42
C PHE A 152 -10.16 1.67 0.81
N SER A 153 -11.01 2.62 1.21
CA SER A 153 -11.86 2.51 2.40
C SER A 153 -13.12 3.36 2.30
N GLU A 154 -14.12 3.00 3.10
CA GLU A 154 -15.34 3.80 3.25
C GLU A 154 -15.02 5.18 3.82
N LEU A 155 -14.09 5.26 4.78
CA LEU A 155 -13.64 6.54 5.34
C LEU A 155 -13.04 7.46 4.27
N GLN A 156 -12.25 6.93 3.35
CA GLN A 156 -11.68 7.70 2.24
C GLN A 156 -12.77 8.18 1.28
N ALA A 157 -13.76 7.33 0.98
CA ALA A 157 -14.92 7.69 0.17
C ALA A 157 -15.70 8.83 0.84
N ASP A 158 -15.98 8.74 2.14
CA ASP A 158 -16.69 9.77 2.90
C ASP A 158 -15.97 11.13 2.87
N VAL A 159 -14.65 11.12 3.00
CA VAL A 159 -13.85 12.37 2.90
C VAL A 159 -14.02 13.01 1.51
N LEU A 160 -13.94 12.23 0.42
CA LEU A 160 -14.10 12.74 -0.94
C LEU A 160 -15.54 13.20 -1.21
N MET A 161 -16.56 12.49 -0.72
CA MET A 161 -17.97 12.92 -0.84
C MET A 161 -18.22 14.26 -0.16
N ARG A 162 -17.69 14.47 1.04
CA ARG A 162 -17.76 15.78 1.74
C ARG A 162 -17.08 16.91 0.98
N LEU A 163 -16.11 16.59 0.14
CA LEU A 163 -15.42 17.54 -0.74
C LEU A 163 -16.09 17.71 -2.12
N GLY A 164 -17.25 17.07 -2.35
CA GLY A 164 -18.07 17.25 -3.53
C GLY A 164 -17.84 16.23 -4.64
N VAL A 165 -17.10 15.14 -4.40
CA VAL A 165 -17.04 14.04 -5.37
C VAL A 165 -18.35 13.24 -5.30
N PRO A 166 -19.08 13.06 -6.41
CA PRO A 166 -20.35 12.33 -6.39
C PRO A 166 -20.17 10.87 -5.96
N ALA A 167 -21.06 10.37 -5.08
CA ALA A 167 -20.97 9.01 -4.54
C ALA A 167 -20.95 7.93 -5.65
N GLN A 168 -21.73 8.12 -6.72
CA GLN A 168 -21.80 7.18 -7.85
C GLN A 168 -20.50 7.10 -8.66
N ARG A 169 -19.57 8.02 -8.47
CA ARG A 169 -18.24 7.95 -9.08
C ARG A 169 -17.21 7.25 -8.21
N LEU A 170 -17.50 7.06 -6.94
CA LEU A 170 -16.60 6.41 -6.01
C LEU A 170 -16.84 4.90 -6.00
N ALA A 171 -15.76 4.13 -5.99
CA ALA A 171 -15.75 2.69 -5.84
C ALA A 171 -14.77 2.31 -4.72
N VAL A 172 -15.29 1.74 -3.63
CA VAL A 172 -14.44 1.26 -2.53
C VAL A 172 -13.92 -0.12 -2.89
N ILE A 173 -12.67 -0.14 -3.33
CA ILE A 173 -11.94 -1.37 -3.72
C ILE A 173 -10.61 -1.39 -2.96
N PRO A 174 -10.56 -2.05 -1.80
CA PRO A 174 -9.35 -2.10 -0.99
C PRO A 174 -8.17 -2.74 -1.72
N ASN A 175 -6.95 -2.38 -1.33
CA ASN A 175 -5.75 -3.13 -1.73
C ASN A 175 -5.91 -4.62 -1.40
N GLY A 176 -5.29 -5.47 -2.23
CA GLY A 176 -5.24 -6.89 -2.01
C GLY A 176 -3.82 -7.42 -1.89
N VAL A 177 -3.66 -8.48 -1.13
CA VAL A 177 -2.41 -9.23 -1.01
C VAL A 177 -2.61 -10.67 -1.48
N ASP A 178 -1.53 -11.27 -1.97
CA ASP A 178 -1.53 -12.68 -2.38
C ASP A 178 -1.52 -13.58 -1.12
N PRO A 179 -2.61 -14.32 -0.84
CA PRO A 179 -2.71 -15.14 0.37
C PRO A 179 -1.90 -16.45 0.31
N GLU A 180 -1.36 -16.81 -0.85
CA GLU A 180 -0.47 -17.97 -1.00
C GLU A 180 0.96 -17.58 -0.60
N ARG A 181 1.41 -16.40 -1.02
CA ARG A 181 2.72 -15.85 -0.63
C ARG A 181 2.72 -15.40 0.83
N TRP A 182 1.73 -14.60 1.22
CA TRP A 182 1.59 -14.08 2.58
C TRP A 182 0.68 -15.03 3.38
N CYS A 183 1.29 -16.03 3.95
CA CYS A 183 0.59 -17.08 4.70
C CYS A 183 1.35 -17.45 5.97
N PRO A 184 0.68 -18.04 6.97
CA PRO A 184 1.36 -18.62 8.12
C PRO A 184 2.41 -19.65 7.70
N ALA A 185 3.41 -19.84 8.55
CA ALA A 185 4.44 -20.83 8.27
C ALA A 185 3.84 -22.20 7.98
N PRO A 186 4.16 -22.83 6.83
CA PRO A 186 3.70 -24.17 6.54
C PRO A 186 4.28 -25.17 7.54
N THR A 187 3.48 -26.15 7.93
CA THR A 187 3.93 -27.28 8.74
C THR A 187 3.88 -28.55 7.87
N PRO A 188 4.95 -29.37 7.82
CA PRO A 188 6.18 -29.34 8.63
C PRO A 188 7.36 -28.60 7.96
N THR A 189 7.26 -28.14 6.69
CA THR A 189 8.40 -27.66 5.89
C THR A 189 8.50 -26.13 5.92
N ALA A 190 9.29 -25.60 6.83
CA ALA A 190 9.67 -24.19 6.81
C ALA A 190 10.59 -23.90 5.60
N SER A 191 10.48 -22.69 4.99
CA SER A 191 11.47 -22.24 4.01
C SER A 191 12.86 -22.12 4.64
N GLU A 192 13.92 -22.17 3.82
CA GLU A 192 15.30 -21.96 4.30
C GLU A 192 15.44 -20.64 5.06
N HIS A 193 14.83 -19.57 4.52
CA HIS A 193 14.80 -18.25 5.17
C HIS A 193 14.17 -18.31 6.56
N LEU A 194 13.06 -19.01 6.73
CA LEU A 194 12.40 -19.11 8.03
C LEU A 194 13.22 -19.95 8.99
N ALA A 195 13.90 -21.01 8.53
CA ALA A 195 14.79 -21.84 9.34
C ALA A 195 16.00 -21.01 9.84
N GLU A 196 16.63 -20.24 8.97
CA GLU A 196 17.72 -19.30 9.31
C GLU A 196 17.25 -18.29 10.36
N LEU A 197 16.09 -17.67 10.15
CA LEU A 197 15.54 -16.68 11.06
C LEU A 197 15.21 -17.27 12.44
N ARG A 198 14.62 -18.47 12.48
CA ARG A 198 14.36 -19.18 13.74
C ARG A 198 15.64 -19.47 14.52
N GLN A 199 16.71 -19.84 13.84
CA GLN A 199 18.02 -20.04 14.46
C GLN A 199 18.60 -18.71 14.98
N ARG A 200 18.53 -17.65 14.17
CA ARG A 200 19.08 -16.31 14.52
C ARG A 200 18.40 -15.71 15.75
N PHE A 201 17.09 -15.89 15.88
CA PHE A 201 16.29 -15.36 16.98
C PHE A 201 15.87 -16.42 18.00
N ALA A 202 16.60 -17.53 18.07
CA ALA A 202 16.28 -18.65 18.95
C ALA A 202 16.09 -18.19 20.42
N GLY A 203 15.02 -18.66 21.06
CA GLY A 203 14.66 -18.32 22.43
C GLY A 203 14.09 -16.91 22.64
N ARG A 204 13.82 -16.16 21.55
CA ARG A 204 13.22 -14.82 21.62
C ARG A 204 11.90 -14.77 20.87
N ARG A 205 10.94 -14.08 21.43
CA ARG A 205 9.69 -13.72 20.75
C ARG A 205 9.95 -12.49 19.88
N VAL A 206 9.55 -12.54 18.62
CA VAL A 206 9.81 -11.48 17.64
C VAL A 206 8.63 -10.54 17.52
N PHE A 207 8.87 -9.27 17.77
CA PHE A 207 8.01 -8.14 17.45
C PHE A 207 8.60 -7.47 16.21
N LEU A 208 7.76 -7.14 15.23
CA LEU A 208 8.22 -6.69 13.93
C LEU A 208 7.63 -5.34 13.56
N TYR A 209 8.46 -4.45 13.09
CA TYR A 209 8.09 -3.32 12.24
C TYR A 209 8.65 -3.56 10.84
N MET A 210 7.85 -3.37 9.80
CA MET A 210 8.31 -3.43 8.42
C MET A 210 7.70 -2.29 7.61
N GLY A 211 8.56 -1.40 7.07
CA GLY A 211 8.13 -0.25 6.30
C GLY A 211 9.19 0.84 6.18
N ARG A 212 8.83 1.94 5.54
CA ARG A 212 9.71 3.10 5.40
C ARG A 212 9.98 3.74 6.76
N ILE A 213 11.24 4.09 7.04
CA ILE A 213 11.66 4.70 8.30
C ILE A 213 11.69 6.23 8.12
N ALA A 214 10.53 6.86 8.26
CA ALA A 214 10.32 8.29 8.06
C ALA A 214 9.43 8.87 9.17
N THR A 215 9.41 10.18 9.30
CA THR A 215 8.73 10.88 10.40
C THR A 215 7.24 10.52 10.48
N GLU A 216 6.55 10.45 9.36
CA GLU A 216 5.13 10.11 9.30
C GLU A 216 4.83 8.65 9.68
N LYS A 217 5.83 7.77 9.63
CA LYS A 217 5.72 6.37 10.09
C LYS A 217 5.95 6.22 11.59
N ASN A 218 6.40 7.26 12.26
CA ASN A 218 6.48 7.39 13.72
C ASN A 218 7.17 6.23 14.44
N VAL A 219 8.16 5.62 13.79
CA VAL A 219 8.94 4.49 14.32
C VAL A 219 9.59 4.86 15.64
N GLU A 220 9.94 6.13 15.83
CA GLU A 220 10.51 6.62 17.08
C GLU A 220 9.59 6.43 18.28
N ALA A 221 8.28 6.62 18.12
CA ALA A 221 7.32 6.39 19.22
C ALA A 221 7.30 4.92 19.67
N LEU A 222 7.43 3.99 18.74
CA LEU A 222 7.57 2.57 19.02
C LEU A 222 8.91 2.29 19.77
N LEU A 223 10.01 2.81 19.25
CA LEU A 223 11.34 2.64 19.86
C LEU A 223 11.41 3.22 21.28
N ARG A 224 10.80 4.38 21.50
CA ARG A 224 10.66 4.97 22.85
C ARG A 224 9.86 4.07 23.80
N ALA A 225 8.72 3.54 23.35
CA ALA A 225 7.93 2.60 24.14
C ALA A 225 8.72 1.33 24.43
N TRP A 226 9.39 0.78 23.42
CA TRP A 226 10.24 -0.42 23.57
C TRP A 226 11.35 -0.22 24.60
N ARG A 227 12.07 0.90 24.52
CA ARG A 227 13.12 1.24 25.51
C ARG A 227 12.59 1.40 26.93
N LEU A 228 11.38 1.93 27.10
CA LEU A 228 10.76 2.10 28.40
C LEU A 228 10.32 0.76 29.02
N VAL A 229 9.88 -0.18 28.21
CA VAL A 229 9.36 -1.48 28.66
C VAL A 229 10.45 -2.54 28.75
N GLN A 230 11.36 -2.57 27.78
CA GLN A 230 12.40 -3.60 27.60
C GLN A 230 11.84 -5.02 27.84
N PRO A 231 10.90 -5.50 27.01
CA PRO A 231 10.19 -6.74 27.30
C PRO A 231 11.16 -7.94 27.26
N ARG A 232 11.34 -8.57 28.41
CA ARG A 232 12.29 -9.69 28.57
C ARG A 232 11.91 -10.86 27.67
N GLY A 233 12.90 -11.50 27.06
CA GLY A 233 12.68 -12.63 26.15
C GLY A 233 12.13 -12.23 24.77
N CYS A 234 11.99 -10.92 24.51
CA CYS A 234 11.53 -10.40 23.21
C CYS A 234 12.65 -9.67 22.48
N THR A 235 12.50 -9.53 21.18
CA THR A 235 13.30 -8.67 20.31
C THR A 235 12.39 -7.89 19.37
N LEU A 236 12.72 -6.62 19.15
CA LEU A 236 12.06 -5.80 18.12
C LEU A 236 12.94 -5.81 16.86
N VAL A 237 12.43 -6.38 15.80
CA VAL A 237 13.08 -6.35 14.48
C VAL A 237 12.50 -5.19 13.68
N VAL A 238 13.38 -4.30 13.20
CA VAL A 238 13.01 -3.12 12.40
C VAL A 238 13.52 -3.32 10.99
N VAL A 239 12.58 -3.55 10.06
CA VAL A 239 12.87 -3.80 8.64
C VAL A 239 12.48 -2.57 7.82
N GLY A 240 13.41 -2.12 6.98
CA GLY A 240 13.21 -1.00 6.09
C GLY A 240 14.34 0.00 6.08
N ASP A 241 14.14 1.07 5.32
CA ASP A 241 15.07 2.18 5.20
C ASP A 241 14.30 3.51 5.13
N GLY A 242 15.01 4.62 5.28
CA GLY A 242 14.42 5.94 5.20
C GLY A 242 15.24 7.04 5.86
N PRO A 243 14.80 8.29 5.70
CA PRO A 243 15.59 9.46 6.06
C PRO A 243 15.96 9.56 7.53
N VAL A 244 15.16 8.98 8.44
CA VAL A 244 15.43 9.06 9.89
C VAL A 244 16.05 7.79 10.46
N ARG A 245 16.32 6.76 9.63
CA ARG A 245 16.89 5.49 10.10
C ARG A 245 18.19 5.65 10.85
N GLN A 246 19.16 6.39 10.29
CA GLN A 246 20.49 6.52 10.87
C GLN A 246 20.47 7.18 12.26
N SER A 247 19.69 8.25 12.43
CA SER A 247 19.53 8.91 13.72
C SER A 247 18.85 8.03 14.77
N LEU A 248 17.84 7.24 14.35
CA LEU A 248 17.16 6.32 15.26
C LEU A 248 18.06 5.14 15.64
N MET A 249 18.88 4.61 14.74
CA MET A 249 19.84 3.54 15.04
C MET A 249 20.88 3.98 16.07
N GLN A 250 21.32 5.24 16.05
CA GLN A 250 22.26 5.78 17.05
C GLN A 250 21.64 5.91 18.44
N ALA A 251 20.32 6.19 18.49
CA ALA A 251 19.59 6.41 19.74
C ALA A 251 19.00 5.14 20.35
N TYR A 252 18.75 4.11 19.53
CA TYR A 252 18.04 2.88 19.91
C TYR A 252 18.74 1.66 19.32
N GLY A 253 19.72 1.14 20.02
CA GLY A 253 20.60 0.05 19.56
C GLY A 253 20.22 -1.33 20.10
N PRO A 254 21.11 -2.30 19.88
CA PRO A 254 20.89 -3.69 20.29
C PRO A 254 20.89 -3.89 21.82
N GLU A 255 21.42 -2.95 22.57
CA GLU A 255 21.46 -2.97 24.04
C GLU A 255 20.06 -2.95 24.68
N ILE A 256 19.06 -2.45 23.96
CA ILE A 256 17.65 -2.49 24.39
C ILE A 256 16.83 -3.57 23.67
N GLY A 257 17.48 -4.52 22.98
CA GLY A 257 16.81 -5.60 22.27
C GLY A 257 16.19 -5.20 20.93
N VAL A 258 16.67 -4.11 20.31
CA VAL A 258 16.28 -3.70 18.94
C VAL A 258 17.27 -4.26 17.94
N HIS A 259 16.75 -4.95 16.94
CA HIS A 259 17.53 -5.46 15.82
C HIS A 259 17.17 -4.71 14.54
N TRP A 260 18.10 -3.92 14.01
CA TRP A 260 17.97 -3.21 12.77
C TRP A 260 18.32 -4.12 11.58
N TRP A 261 17.31 -4.55 10.84
CA TRP A 261 17.48 -5.43 9.68
C TRP A 261 18.03 -4.68 8.47
N GLY A 262 17.49 -3.50 8.20
CA GLY A 262 17.74 -2.73 6.99
C GLY A 262 16.67 -2.96 5.93
N HIS A 263 16.94 -2.50 4.69
CA HIS A 263 16.05 -2.72 3.55
C HIS A 263 16.09 -4.20 3.15
N GLU A 264 14.89 -4.79 2.98
CA GLU A 264 14.75 -6.18 2.50
C GLU A 264 13.97 -6.17 1.18
N PRO A 265 14.66 -6.33 0.04
CA PRO A 265 14.02 -6.35 -1.28
C PRO A 265 13.35 -7.69 -1.59
N GLU A 266 13.83 -8.78 -1.00
CA GLU A 266 13.38 -10.13 -1.31
C GLU A 266 12.02 -10.43 -0.65
N GLN A 267 11.00 -10.70 -1.47
CA GLN A 267 9.65 -10.92 -0.97
C GLN A 267 9.53 -12.17 -0.09
N ASP A 268 10.22 -13.25 -0.44
CA ASP A 268 10.16 -14.50 0.30
C ASP A 268 10.83 -14.38 1.68
N ARG A 269 11.88 -13.57 1.79
CA ARG A 269 12.50 -13.23 3.07
C ARG A 269 11.62 -12.32 3.93
N ARG A 270 10.90 -11.37 3.31
CA ARG A 270 9.88 -10.57 4.01
C ARG A 270 8.74 -11.44 4.52
N ALA A 271 8.29 -12.41 3.73
CA ALA A 271 7.28 -13.38 4.15
C ALA A 271 7.78 -14.22 5.34
N ALA A 272 9.02 -14.70 5.29
CA ALA A 272 9.64 -15.44 6.40
C ALA A 272 9.76 -14.60 7.68
N LEU A 273 10.06 -13.31 7.57
CA LEU A 273 10.08 -12.39 8.72
C LEU A 273 8.68 -12.23 9.35
N LEU A 274 7.62 -12.12 8.55
CA LEU A 274 6.24 -12.09 9.04
C LEU A 274 5.80 -13.42 9.64
N GLN A 275 6.21 -14.55 9.05
CA GLN A 275 5.97 -15.90 9.59
C GLN A 275 6.69 -16.16 10.93
N LEU A 276 7.82 -15.51 11.16
CA LEU A 276 8.55 -15.57 12.41
C LEU A 276 7.92 -14.67 13.48
N ALA A 277 7.38 -13.52 13.08
CA ALA A 277 6.90 -12.50 13.99
C ALA A 277 5.61 -12.93 14.68
N GLU A 278 5.54 -12.75 15.99
CA GLU A 278 4.30 -12.93 16.75
C GLU A 278 3.42 -11.69 16.73
N VAL A 279 4.03 -10.51 16.68
CA VAL A 279 3.33 -9.22 16.67
C VAL A 279 3.93 -8.31 15.61
N PHE A 280 3.08 -7.75 14.77
CA PHE A 280 3.40 -6.69 13.83
C PHE A 280 2.92 -5.35 14.38
N LEU A 281 3.80 -4.34 14.35
CA LEU A 281 3.57 -3.02 14.94
C LEU A 281 3.66 -1.93 13.89
N LEU A 282 2.56 -1.18 13.67
CA LEU A 282 2.48 -0.09 12.69
C LEU A 282 2.06 1.22 13.38
N PRO A 283 3.00 2.00 13.90
CA PRO A 283 2.75 3.20 14.70
C PRO A 283 2.51 4.48 13.88
N SER A 284 2.14 4.35 12.60
CA SER A 284 2.08 5.45 11.64
C SER A 284 1.17 6.60 12.09
N LEU A 285 1.53 7.84 11.77
CA LEU A 285 0.66 9.01 11.96
C LEU A 285 -0.28 9.21 10.77
N VAL A 286 0.14 8.71 9.61
CA VAL A 286 -0.55 8.93 8.34
C VAL A 286 -0.39 7.72 7.44
N GLU A 287 -1.52 7.22 6.95
CA GLU A 287 -1.59 6.12 5.97
C GLU A 287 -2.69 6.36 4.94
N GLY A 288 -2.61 5.65 3.80
CA GLY A 288 -3.76 5.37 2.97
C GLY A 288 -4.39 4.06 3.43
N LEU A 289 -3.91 2.96 2.85
CA LEU A 289 -4.11 1.57 3.31
C LEU A 289 -2.77 0.86 3.23
N SER A 290 -2.25 0.40 4.36
CA SER A 290 -0.92 -0.18 4.47
C SER A 290 -0.86 -1.60 3.89
N LEU A 291 -0.10 -1.79 2.80
CA LEU A 291 0.17 -3.13 2.27
C LEU A 291 0.89 -4.01 3.30
N ALA A 292 1.84 -3.45 4.05
CA ALA A 292 2.57 -4.21 5.07
C ALA A 292 1.64 -4.71 6.20
N LEU A 293 0.60 -3.95 6.53
CA LEU A 293 -0.43 -4.41 7.47
C LEU A 293 -1.23 -5.58 6.88
N LEU A 294 -1.65 -5.49 5.63
CA LEU A 294 -2.37 -6.58 4.95
C LEU A 294 -1.50 -7.83 4.79
N GLU A 295 -0.22 -7.68 4.48
CA GLU A 295 0.79 -8.76 4.42
C GLU A 295 0.93 -9.45 5.78
N ALA A 296 1.02 -8.68 6.87
CA ALA A 296 1.10 -9.21 8.24
C ALA A 296 -0.17 -9.94 8.65
N MET A 297 -1.35 -9.36 8.36
CA MET A 297 -2.64 -10.00 8.61
C MET A 297 -2.77 -11.32 7.85
N ALA A 298 -2.44 -11.33 6.56
CA ALA A 298 -2.48 -12.52 5.73
C ALA A 298 -1.49 -13.60 6.20
N SER A 299 -0.37 -13.22 6.79
CA SER A 299 0.60 -14.13 7.40
C SER A 299 0.15 -14.68 8.76
N GLY A 300 -0.98 -14.22 9.29
CA GLY A 300 -1.51 -14.67 10.59
C GLY A 300 -0.77 -14.07 11.79
N THR A 301 -0.07 -12.96 11.60
CA THR A 301 0.65 -12.23 12.65
C THR A 301 -0.32 -11.33 13.42
N ALA A 302 -0.25 -11.27 14.75
CA ALA A 302 -1.04 -10.32 15.53
C ALA A 302 -0.69 -8.88 15.16
N CYS A 303 -1.67 -8.08 14.76
CA CYS A 303 -1.44 -6.73 14.29
C CYS A 303 -1.85 -5.68 15.32
N VAL A 304 -0.96 -4.70 15.55
CA VAL A 304 -1.26 -3.47 16.28
C VAL A 304 -0.96 -2.30 15.35
N ALA A 305 -1.95 -1.51 15.02
CA ALA A 305 -1.77 -0.33 14.18
C ALA A 305 -2.48 0.88 14.79
N THR A 306 -2.05 2.05 14.38
CA THR A 306 -2.78 3.29 14.67
C THR A 306 -4.03 3.37 13.81
N ASP A 307 -4.99 4.20 14.23
CA ASP A 307 -6.17 4.58 13.45
C ASP A 307 -5.85 5.59 12.32
N ALA A 308 -4.67 5.47 11.71
CA ALA A 308 -4.24 6.29 10.60
C ALA A 308 -4.84 5.79 9.27
N GLY A 309 -5.45 6.68 8.50
CA GLY A 309 -6.05 6.33 7.22
C GLY A 309 -7.10 5.23 7.33
N ALA A 310 -6.95 4.18 6.54
CA ALA A 310 -7.83 3.01 6.54
C ALA A 310 -7.38 1.88 7.50
N ASP A 311 -6.22 2.00 8.14
CA ASP A 311 -5.65 0.89 8.91
C ASP A 311 -6.52 0.52 10.13
N GLY A 312 -7.20 1.50 10.74
CA GLY A 312 -8.18 1.23 11.80
C GLY A 312 -9.38 0.41 11.30
N GLU A 313 -9.94 0.77 10.13
CA GLU A 313 -11.05 0.05 9.49
C GLU A 313 -10.66 -1.40 9.15
N VAL A 314 -9.43 -1.61 8.69
CA VAL A 314 -8.91 -2.93 8.36
C VAL A 314 -8.88 -3.86 9.58
N LEU A 315 -8.55 -3.36 10.74
CA LEU A 315 -8.45 -4.13 11.99
C LEU A 315 -9.77 -4.23 12.79
N GLU A 316 -10.87 -3.67 12.28
CA GLU A 316 -12.20 -3.82 12.91
C GLU A 316 -12.63 -5.28 13.12
N GLY A 317 -13.63 -5.49 13.94
CA GLY A 317 -14.16 -6.83 14.24
C GLY A 317 -13.19 -7.71 15.03
N GLY A 318 -12.20 -7.11 15.71
CA GLY A 318 -11.22 -7.83 16.52
C GLY A 318 -10.11 -8.51 15.72
N ALA A 319 -9.87 -8.06 14.47
CA ALA A 319 -8.79 -8.55 13.63
C ALA A 319 -7.40 -8.01 14.04
N GLY A 320 -7.36 -7.15 15.05
CA GLY A 320 -6.13 -6.59 15.61
C GLY A 320 -6.45 -5.58 16.70
N ILE A 321 -5.42 -4.88 17.15
CA ILE A 321 -5.55 -3.80 18.14
C ILE A 321 -5.32 -2.47 17.45
N VAL A 322 -6.32 -1.60 17.51
CA VAL A 322 -6.24 -0.23 17.00
C VAL A 322 -5.89 0.71 18.15
N ILE A 323 -4.86 1.53 17.95
CA ILE A 323 -4.45 2.57 18.89
C ILE A 323 -4.61 3.95 18.24
N SER A 324 -4.78 5.00 19.06
CA SER A 324 -4.85 6.35 18.53
C SER A 324 -3.50 6.83 17.99
N THR A 325 -3.50 7.62 16.92
CA THR A 325 -2.32 8.36 16.45
C THR A 325 -1.79 9.36 17.48
N GLN A 326 -2.56 9.70 18.53
CA GLN A 326 -2.12 10.53 19.64
C GLN A 326 -1.62 9.69 20.81
N GLY A 327 -0.45 10.04 21.37
CA GLY A 327 0.10 9.35 22.53
C GLY A 327 0.55 7.90 22.24
N VAL A 328 0.96 7.58 21.03
CA VAL A 328 1.38 6.24 20.57
C VAL A 328 2.36 5.59 21.55
N THR A 329 3.39 6.32 22.00
CA THR A 329 4.37 5.80 22.97
C THR A 329 3.70 5.31 24.27
N THR A 330 2.75 6.05 24.81
CA THR A 330 2.04 5.70 26.05
C THR A 330 1.17 4.47 25.85
N GLN A 331 0.43 4.40 24.75
CA GLN A 331 -0.42 3.25 24.43
C GLN A 331 0.41 1.98 24.22
N LEU A 332 1.49 2.07 23.43
CA LEU A 332 2.39 0.93 23.21
C LEU A 332 3.09 0.51 24.52
N ARG A 333 3.48 1.45 25.40
CA ARG A 333 4.06 1.12 26.70
C ARG A 333 3.13 0.25 27.54
N THR A 334 1.82 0.45 27.44
CA THR A 334 0.80 -0.34 28.13
C THR A 334 0.57 -1.69 27.43
N LEU A 335 0.56 -1.72 26.10
CA LEU A 335 0.25 -2.91 25.32
C LEU A 335 1.41 -3.92 25.22
N LEU A 336 2.66 -3.47 25.11
CA LEU A 336 3.79 -4.35 24.94
C LEU A 336 3.94 -5.41 26.03
N PRO A 337 3.76 -5.11 27.35
CA PRO A 337 3.77 -6.14 28.40
C PRO A 337 2.62 -7.14 28.25
N VAL A 338 1.42 -6.68 27.88
CA VAL A 338 0.26 -7.55 27.66
C VAL A 338 0.51 -8.53 26.54
N LEU A 339 0.99 -8.04 25.40
CA LEU A 339 1.31 -8.87 24.23
C LEU A 339 2.46 -9.86 24.51
N ARG A 340 3.45 -9.45 25.33
CA ARG A 340 4.50 -10.35 25.81
C ARG A 340 3.93 -11.46 26.69
N ASP A 341 3.07 -11.13 27.64
CA ASP A 341 2.63 -12.05 28.71
C ASP A 341 1.46 -12.94 28.30
N GLN A 342 0.77 -12.60 27.18
CA GLN A 342 -0.44 -13.27 26.71
C GLN A 342 -0.25 -13.89 25.30
N PRO A 343 0.53 -14.99 25.14
CA PRO A 343 0.76 -15.61 23.84
C PRO A 343 -0.52 -16.18 23.20
N VAL A 344 -1.49 -16.60 24.01
CA VAL A 344 -2.79 -17.07 23.51
C VAL A 344 -3.56 -15.92 22.86
N LEU A 345 -3.50 -14.72 23.43
CA LEU A 345 -4.11 -13.52 22.86
C LEU A 345 -3.46 -13.17 21.51
N THR A 346 -2.13 -13.18 21.43
CA THR A 346 -1.44 -12.88 20.17
C THR A 346 -1.77 -13.92 19.09
N ALA A 347 -1.83 -15.20 19.44
CA ALA A 347 -2.21 -16.25 18.49
C ALA A 347 -3.66 -16.07 17.98
N GLU A 348 -4.58 -15.74 18.85
CA GLU A 348 -5.99 -15.52 18.46
C GLU A 348 -6.16 -14.24 17.62
N LEU A 349 -5.46 -13.15 17.95
CA LEU A 349 -5.45 -11.94 17.13
C LEU A 349 -4.90 -12.22 15.73
N GLY A 350 -3.81 -12.97 15.61
CA GLY A 350 -3.24 -13.37 14.34
C GLY A 350 -4.19 -14.23 13.50
N ARG A 351 -4.89 -15.19 14.14
CA ARG A 351 -5.89 -16.01 13.48
C ARG A 351 -7.05 -15.17 12.90
N ARG A 352 -7.58 -14.21 13.69
CA ARG A 352 -8.64 -13.30 13.25
C ARG A 352 -8.16 -12.35 12.17
N ALA A 353 -6.92 -11.84 12.29
CA ALA A 353 -6.30 -11.00 11.27
C ALA A 353 -6.28 -11.73 9.91
N ARG A 354 -5.79 -12.98 9.88
CA ARG A 354 -5.77 -13.78 8.66
C ARG A 354 -7.17 -14.05 8.12
N GLN A 355 -8.10 -14.44 8.97
CA GLN A 355 -9.48 -14.68 8.54
C GLN A 355 -10.04 -13.44 7.81
N ARG A 356 -9.92 -12.25 8.41
CA ARG A 356 -10.38 -11.00 7.81
C ARG A 356 -9.63 -10.65 6.52
N ALA A 357 -8.30 -10.89 6.46
CA ALA A 357 -7.52 -10.69 5.25
C ALA A 357 -8.03 -11.56 4.10
N LEU A 358 -8.30 -12.85 4.35
CA LEU A 358 -8.84 -13.77 3.36
C LEU A 358 -10.28 -13.41 2.92
N GLU A 359 -11.09 -12.90 3.84
CA GLU A 359 -12.46 -12.50 3.56
C GLU A 359 -12.57 -11.21 2.76
N ARG A 360 -11.62 -10.28 2.89
CA ARG A 360 -11.79 -8.91 2.36
C ARG A 360 -10.63 -8.37 1.53
N TYR A 361 -9.40 -8.81 1.78
CA TYR A 361 -8.19 -8.13 1.30
C TYR A 361 -7.28 -9.03 0.46
N THR A 362 -7.83 -10.01 -0.24
CA THR A 362 -7.05 -10.81 -1.19
C THR A 362 -6.91 -10.10 -2.53
N LEU A 363 -5.78 -10.33 -3.20
CA LEU A 363 -5.54 -9.81 -4.55
C LEU A 363 -6.64 -10.27 -5.53
N GLY A 364 -7.06 -11.54 -5.45
CA GLY A 364 -8.14 -12.07 -6.28
C GLY A 364 -9.43 -11.25 -6.16
N ARG A 365 -9.85 -10.91 -4.92
CA ARG A 365 -11.04 -10.07 -4.70
C ARG A 365 -10.88 -8.63 -5.22
N ASN A 366 -9.69 -8.05 -5.05
CA ASN A 366 -9.39 -6.74 -5.59
C ASN A 366 -9.56 -6.75 -7.12
N ILE A 367 -8.98 -7.76 -7.80
CA ILE A 367 -9.09 -7.90 -9.26
C ILE A 367 -10.54 -8.17 -9.69
N ASP A 368 -11.28 -9.06 -9.01
CA ASP A 368 -12.70 -9.32 -9.32
C ASP A 368 -13.55 -8.04 -9.25
N GLN A 369 -13.26 -7.15 -8.30
CA GLN A 369 -13.96 -5.85 -8.17
C GLN A 369 -13.56 -4.87 -9.28
N LEU A 370 -12.27 -4.81 -9.63
CA LEU A 370 -11.80 -3.99 -10.75
C LEU A 370 -12.37 -4.45 -12.09
N GLU A 371 -12.41 -5.76 -12.34
CA GLU A 371 -13.01 -6.32 -13.56
C GLU A 371 -14.51 -5.96 -13.70
N ARG A 372 -15.27 -6.04 -12.60
CA ARG A 372 -16.68 -5.60 -12.59
C ARG A 372 -16.79 -4.11 -12.90
N LEU A 373 -15.95 -3.29 -12.28
CA LEU A 373 -15.92 -1.85 -12.53
C LEU A 373 -15.63 -1.53 -14.01
N TYR A 374 -14.67 -2.24 -14.61
CA TYR A 374 -14.34 -2.06 -16.04
C TYR A 374 -15.47 -2.51 -16.95
N ALA A 375 -16.15 -3.63 -16.63
CA ALA A 375 -17.28 -4.13 -17.40
C ALA A 375 -18.49 -3.16 -17.41
N GLU A 376 -18.63 -2.33 -16.36
CA GLU A 376 -19.65 -1.27 -16.34
C GLU A 376 -19.34 -0.11 -17.30
N LEU A 377 -18.07 0.12 -17.61
CA LEU A 377 -17.63 1.28 -18.38
C LEU A 377 -17.36 0.97 -19.85
N VAL A 378 -16.93 -0.25 -20.15
CA VAL A 378 -16.62 -0.69 -21.52
C VAL A 378 -17.87 -1.31 -22.13
N PRO A 379 -18.44 -0.71 -23.19
CA PRO A 379 -19.61 -1.29 -23.87
C PRO A 379 -19.33 -2.71 -24.36
N GLN A 380 -20.25 -3.66 -24.12
CA GLN A 380 -20.15 -5.06 -24.57
C GLN A 380 -20.24 -5.24 -26.10
N GLY A 381 -19.90 -4.22 -26.88
CA GLY A 381 -19.97 -4.20 -28.34
C GLY A 381 -18.63 -4.15 -29.08
N SER A 382 -17.50 -4.05 -28.38
CA SER A 382 -16.16 -3.94 -29.03
C SER A 382 -15.52 -5.29 -29.37
N LEU A 383 -16.21 -6.43 -29.23
CA LEU A 383 -15.68 -7.78 -29.46
C LEU A 383 -15.83 -8.28 -30.91
N ALA A 384 -16.13 -7.44 -31.88
CA ALA A 384 -16.24 -7.85 -33.28
C ALA A 384 -15.89 -6.67 -34.22
N ALA A 385 -14.64 -6.49 -34.53
CA ALA A 385 -14.19 -5.92 -35.82
C ALA A 385 -12.74 -6.36 -36.06
#